data_9474899a8d190a4c7f4a0c42702978e4
#
_entry.id   9474899a8d190a4c7f4a0c42702978e4
#
_cell.length_a   1.000
_cell.length_b   1.000
_cell.length_c   1.000
_cell.angle_alpha   90.00
_cell.angle_beta   90.00
_cell.angle_gamma   90.00
#
_symmetry.space_group_name_H-M   'P 1'
#
loop_
_entity.id
_entity.type
_entity.pdbx_description
1 polymer ?
#
loop_
_entity_poly.entity_id
_entity_poly.type
_entity_poly.pdbx_seq_one_letter_code
_entity_poly.pdbx_strand_id
1 'polypeptide(L)'
;DGEWVTPKLVIGADGANSQVRQMAGIGIHAWQYAQSCMLITVKCENAPGDSTWQQFTPTGPRAFLPLFDDWASLVWYDAPARIRQLQSLSMTQLQVEINQHFPARLGAVMPVAAGAFPLTRRHALQYVQPGLALVGDAAHTIHPLAGQGVNLGYRDVDALIDVLASARSYGESWASHSVLKRYQTRRMADNFMMQSGMDLFYAGFSNELPPLRILRNMGLMAAQRAGVLKRQALKYALGL
;
A
#
# COMPACT_ATOMS: atom_id res chain seq x y z
N ASP A 1 -11.15 16.63 -26.29
CA ASP A 1 -11.18 17.03 -27.70
C ASP A 1 -12.15 16.20 -28.56
N GLY A 2 -12.76 15.12 -28.05
CA GLY A 2 -13.80 14.32 -28.71
C GLY A 2 -13.32 13.43 -29.87
N GLU A 3 -12.01 13.22 -30.00
CA GLU A 3 -11.44 12.34 -31.01
C GLU A 3 -11.51 10.88 -30.56
N TRP A 4 -12.02 10.00 -31.42
CA TRP A 4 -12.08 8.57 -31.16
C TRP A 4 -10.74 7.90 -31.50
N VAL A 5 -10.17 7.18 -30.54
CA VAL A 5 -8.93 6.39 -30.71
C VAL A 5 -9.25 4.90 -30.57
N THR A 6 -8.73 4.08 -31.46
CA THR A 6 -8.86 2.62 -31.40
C THR A 6 -7.49 2.00 -31.09
N PRO A 7 -7.10 1.87 -29.79
CA PRO A 7 -5.82 1.31 -29.43
C PRO A 7 -5.79 -0.22 -29.58
N LYS A 8 -4.62 -0.81 -29.80
CA LYS A 8 -4.43 -2.27 -29.76
C LYS A 8 -4.44 -2.82 -28.34
N LEU A 9 -4.06 -2.01 -27.35
CA LEU A 9 -4.02 -2.36 -25.94
C LEU A 9 -4.41 -1.13 -25.11
N VAL A 10 -5.31 -1.31 -24.16
CA VAL A 10 -5.61 -0.35 -23.10
C VAL A 10 -4.98 -0.85 -21.81
N ILE A 11 -4.26 0.02 -21.10
CA ILE A 11 -3.70 -0.27 -19.78
C ILE A 11 -4.43 0.57 -18.75
N GLY A 12 -5.19 -0.10 -17.86
CA GLY A 12 -5.87 0.53 -16.73
C GLY A 12 -4.89 0.70 -15.57
N ALA A 13 -4.46 1.96 -15.33
CA ALA A 13 -3.59 2.38 -14.24
C ALA A 13 -4.24 3.51 -13.44
N ASP A 14 -5.56 3.59 -13.42
CA ASP A 14 -6.40 4.69 -12.96
C ASP A 14 -6.87 4.52 -11.49
N GLY A 15 -6.12 3.70 -10.72
CA GLY A 15 -6.25 3.61 -9.27
C GLY A 15 -7.40 2.71 -8.78
N ALA A 16 -7.61 2.72 -7.47
CA ALA A 16 -8.50 1.80 -6.77
C ALA A 16 -9.97 1.83 -7.24
N ASN A 17 -10.43 3.00 -7.73
CA ASN A 17 -11.77 3.20 -8.27
C ASN A 17 -11.80 3.13 -9.81
N SER A 18 -10.88 2.38 -10.41
CA SER A 18 -10.65 2.26 -11.84
C SER A 18 -11.94 2.24 -12.67
N GLN A 19 -12.09 3.23 -13.53
CA GLN A 19 -13.16 3.28 -14.52
C GLN A 19 -12.90 2.29 -15.66
N VAL A 20 -11.63 2.11 -16.05
CA VAL A 20 -11.22 1.13 -17.06
C VAL A 20 -11.67 -0.28 -16.63
N ARG A 21 -11.41 -0.67 -15.39
CA ARG A 21 -11.86 -1.95 -14.82
C ARG A 21 -13.39 -2.10 -14.86
N GLN A 22 -14.10 -1.05 -14.42
CA GLN A 22 -15.56 -1.07 -14.38
C GLN A 22 -16.20 -1.17 -15.78
N MET A 23 -15.69 -0.38 -16.72
CA MET A 23 -16.15 -0.40 -18.11
C MET A 23 -15.86 -1.74 -18.80
N ALA A 24 -14.78 -2.40 -18.41
CA ALA A 24 -14.46 -3.77 -18.88
C ALA A 24 -15.30 -4.87 -18.20
N GLY A 25 -16.18 -4.53 -17.25
CA GLY A 25 -16.99 -5.51 -16.53
C GLY A 25 -16.19 -6.43 -15.62
N ILE A 26 -14.97 -6.03 -15.22
CA ILE A 26 -14.12 -6.84 -14.34
C ILE A 26 -14.54 -6.63 -12.88
N GLY A 27 -15.05 -7.70 -12.26
CA GLY A 27 -15.43 -7.73 -10.85
C GLY A 27 -14.21 -7.69 -9.91
N ILE A 28 -14.47 -7.39 -8.63
CA ILE A 28 -13.47 -7.39 -7.57
C ILE A 28 -13.93 -8.19 -6.35
N HIS A 29 -12.98 -8.83 -5.67
CA HIS A 29 -13.13 -9.16 -4.26
C HIS A 29 -12.64 -7.96 -3.44
N ALA A 30 -13.51 -7.46 -2.56
CA ALA A 30 -13.18 -6.30 -1.74
C ALA A 30 -13.71 -6.45 -0.32
N TRP A 31 -12.96 -5.97 0.66
CA TRP A 31 -13.44 -5.74 2.01
C TRP A 31 -12.79 -4.52 2.63
N GLN A 32 -13.45 -3.96 3.62
CA GLN A 32 -12.96 -2.81 4.35
C GLN A 32 -12.42 -3.28 5.71
N TYR A 33 -11.25 -2.78 6.08
CA TYR A 33 -10.70 -2.99 7.42
C TYR A 33 -11.46 -2.15 8.45
N ALA A 34 -11.40 -2.59 9.70
CA ALA A 34 -12.01 -1.87 10.83
C ALA A 34 -11.27 -0.57 11.21
N GLN A 35 -10.35 -0.13 10.38
CA GLN A 35 -9.52 1.06 10.58
C GLN A 35 -9.60 2.01 9.38
N SER A 36 -9.31 3.27 9.65
CA SER A 36 -9.03 4.31 8.65
C SER A 36 -7.63 4.86 8.87
N CYS A 37 -7.09 5.47 7.84
CA CYS A 37 -5.79 6.13 7.87
C CYS A 37 -5.97 7.63 7.71
N MET A 38 -5.22 8.41 8.49
CA MET A 38 -5.06 9.84 8.33
C MET A 38 -3.59 10.13 8.03
N LEU A 39 -3.34 10.83 6.94
CA LEU A 39 -2.04 11.40 6.61
C LEU A 39 -2.03 12.86 7.04
N ILE A 40 -0.98 13.26 7.75
CA ILE A 40 -0.84 14.63 8.25
C ILE A 40 0.51 15.15 7.78
N THR A 41 0.49 16.18 6.94
CA THR A 41 1.70 16.89 6.54
C THR A 41 2.08 17.85 7.65
N VAL A 42 3.32 17.76 8.11
CA VAL A 42 3.85 18.59 9.19
C VAL A 42 5.14 19.28 8.78
N LYS A 43 5.39 20.43 9.39
CA LYS A 43 6.72 21.03 9.49
C LYS A 43 7.38 20.64 10.80
N CYS A 44 8.64 20.22 10.72
CA CYS A 44 9.46 19.90 11.89
C CYS A 44 10.25 21.13 12.33
N GLU A 45 10.40 21.34 13.63
CA GLU A 45 11.25 22.41 14.15
C GLU A 45 12.73 22.19 13.79
N ASN A 46 13.15 20.92 13.79
CA ASN A 46 14.48 20.51 13.36
C ASN A 46 14.36 19.61 12.13
N ALA A 47 15.37 19.61 11.27
CA ALA A 47 15.42 18.74 10.10
C ALA A 47 15.10 17.27 10.48
N PRO A 48 14.17 16.61 9.80
CA PRO A 48 13.62 15.31 10.22
C PRO A 48 14.63 14.14 10.13
N GLY A 49 15.81 14.36 9.55
CA GLY A 49 16.80 13.33 9.29
C GLY A 49 16.34 12.32 8.25
N ASP A 50 17.10 11.23 8.08
CA ASP A 50 16.87 10.23 7.04
C ASP A 50 16.13 8.98 7.55
N SER A 51 15.61 9.02 8.79
CA SER A 51 15.05 7.84 9.45
C SER A 51 13.53 7.84 9.44
N THR A 52 12.94 6.94 8.67
CA THR A 52 11.53 6.56 8.80
C THR A 52 11.36 5.64 9.99
N TRP A 53 10.28 5.83 10.74
CA TRP A 53 9.92 4.92 11.82
C TRP A 53 8.42 4.66 11.89
N GLN A 54 8.08 3.52 12.47
CA GLN A 54 6.71 3.12 12.73
C GLN A 54 6.62 2.52 14.14
N GLN A 55 5.56 2.89 14.85
CA GLN A 55 5.21 2.34 16.16
C GLN A 55 3.83 1.67 16.07
N PHE A 56 3.77 0.41 16.46
CA PHE A 56 2.50 -0.30 16.55
C PHE A 56 1.82 0.01 17.87
N THR A 57 0.56 0.41 17.80
CA THR A 57 -0.31 0.64 18.96
C THR A 57 -1.56 -0.24 18.84
N PRO A 58 -2.32 -0.47 19.92
CA PRO A 58 -3.53 -1.26 19.88
C PRO A 58 -4.58 -0.77 18.87
N THR A 59 -4.66 0.54 18.67
CA THR A 59 -5.59 1.15 17.71
C THR A 59 -5.06 1.17 16.28
N GLY A 60 -3.79 0.82 16.07
CA GLY A 60 -3.11 0.80 14.78
C GLY A 60 -1.74 1.49 14.81
N PRO A 61 -1.00 1.41 13.72
CA PRO A 61 0.33 2.01 13.66
C PRO A 61 0.29 3.55 13.63
N ARG A 62 1.37 4.13 14.17
CA ARG A 62 1.76 5.54 14.00
C ARG A 62 3.08 5.53 13.26
N ALA A 63 3.20 6.27 12.17
CA ALA A 63 4.45 6.35 11.43
C ALA A 63 4.87 7.79 11.18
N PHE A 64 6.17 7.95 10.99
CA PHE A 64 6.83 9.19 10.62
C PHE A 64 7.65 8.95 9.36
N LEU A 65 7.39 9.76 8.35
CA LEU A 65 8.03 9.70 7.05
C LEU A 65 8.69 11.05 6.79
N PRO A 66 10.02 11.16 6.88
CA PRO A 66 10.72 12.38 6.50
C PRO A 66 10.52 12.65 5.01
N LEU A 67 10.34 13.91 4.67
CA LEU A 67 10.25 14.42 3.31
C LEU A 67 11.47 15.32 3.04
N PHE A 68 11.34 16.26 2.14
CA PHE A 68 12.41 17.23 1.85
C PHE A 68 12.45 18.35 2.90
N ASP A 69 13.59 18.95 3.09
CA ASP A 69 13.85 20.08 4.00
C ASP A 69 13.34 19.81 5.44
N ASP A 70 12.44 20.64 5.94
CA ASP A 70 11.81 20.56 7.26
C ASP A 70 10.44 19.86 7.24
N TRP A 71 10.06 19.23 6.12
CA TRP A 71 8.77 18.59 5.94
C TRP A 71 8.80 17.12 6.33
N ALA A 72 7.69 16.65 6.90
CA ALA A 72 7.45 15.23 7.14
C ALA A 72 5.96 14.90 6.97
N SER A 73 5.67 13.61 6.81
CA SER A 73 4.32 13.08 6.85
C SER A 73 4.15 12.16 8.04
N LEU A 74 3.11 12.41 8.85
CA LEU A 74 2.67 11.51 9.89
C LEU A 74 1.56 10.62 9.34
N VAL A 75 1.62 9.34 9.68
CA VAL A 75 0.59 8.36 9.35
C VAL A 75 -0.08 7.91 10.62
N TRP A 76 -1.40 8.13 10.71
CA TRP A 76 -2.20 7.78 11.88
C TRP A 76 -3.30 6.80 11.50
N TYR A 77 -3.21 5.57 12.01
CA TYR A 77 -4.27 4.59 11.86
C TYR A 77 -5.09 4.55 13.13
N ASP A 78 -6.41 4.54 13.00
CA ASP A 78 -7.32 4.40 14.11
C ASP A 78 -8.71 3.93 13.64
N ALA A 79 -9.64 3.72 14.60
CA ALA A 79 -11.04 3.45 14.30
C ALA A 79 -11.64 4.56 13.43
N PRO A 80 -12.54 4.25 12.47
CA PRO A 80 -13.11 5.25 11.56
C PRO A 80 -13.77 6.43 12.27
N ALA A 81 -14.41 6.20 13.44
CA ALA A 81 -15.02 7.26 14.24
C ALA A 81 -13.96 8.23 14.79
N ARG A 82 -12.83 7.70 15.27
CA ARG A 82 -11.73 8.53 15.77
C ARG A 82 -11.08 9.35 14.66
N ILE A 83 -10.85 8.74 13.49
CA ILE A 83 -10.28 9.46 12.34
C ILE A 83 -11.22 10.58 11.87
N ARG A 84 -12.54 10.36 11.80
CA ARG A 84 -13.50 11.44 11.51
C ARG A 84 -13.45 12.57 12.54
N GLN A 85 -13.33 12.24 13.83
CA GLN A 85 -13.16 13.23 14.88
C GLN A 85 -11.88 14.06 14.66
N LEU A 86 -10.75 13.42 14.38
CA LEU A 86 -9.48 14.10 14.11
C LEU A 86 -9.57 15.02 12.88
N GLN A 87 -10.27 14.59 11.82
CA GLN A 87 -10.49 15.41 10.63
C GLN A 87 -11.31 16.70 10.89
N SER A 88 -12.18 16.68 11.90
CA SER A 88 -12.99 17.86 12.25
C SER A 88 -12.25 18.89 13.12
N LEU A 89 -11.04 18.58 13.57
CA LEU A 89 -10.23 19.47 14.40
C LEU A 89 -9.55 20.58 13.59
N SER A 90 -9.36 21.73 14.21
CA SER A 90 -8.44 22.74 13.70
C SER A 90 -6.98 22.20 13.75
N MET A 91 -6.08 22.80 12.96
CA MET A 91 -4.66 22.39 12.98
C MET A 91 -4.03 22.55 14.38
N THR A 92 -4.42 23.57 15.13
CA THR A 92 -3.97 23.78 16.52
C THR A 92 -4.45 22.65 17.45
N GLN A 93 -5.71 22.24 17.32
CA GLN A 93 -6.25 21.13 18.10
C GLN A 93 -5.61 19.79 17.67
N LEU A 94 -5.40 19.60 16.36
CA LEU A 94 -4.74 18.41 15.85
C LEU A 94 -3.29 18.30 16.34
N GLN A 95 -2.59 19.42 16.51
CA GLN A 95 -1.25 19.45 17.11
C GLN A 95 -1.26 18.94 18.55
N VAL A 96 -2.25 19.31 19.36
CA VAL A 96 -2.39 18.79 20.72
C VAL A 96 -2.55 17.28 20.70
N GLU A 97 -3.41 16.77 19.82
CA GLU A 97 -3.62 15.33 19.65
C GLU A 97 -2.34 14.60 19.22
N ILE A 98 -1.58 15.17 18.28
CA ILE A 98 -0.29 14.62 17.85
C ILE A 98 0.66 14.51 19.03
N ASN A 99 0.82 15.59 19.82
CA ASN A 99 1.72 15.62 20.96
C ASN A 99 1.35 14.60 22.05
N GLN A 100 0.06 14.27 22.18
CA GLN A 100 -0.42 13.29 23.18
C GLN A 100 -0.26 11.84 22.71
N HIS A 101 -0.36 11.59 21.40
CA HIS A 101 -0.52 10.22 20.87
C HIS A 101 0.69 9.72 20.06
N PHE A 102 1.60 10.59 19.67
CA PHE A 102 2.86 10.19 19.05
C PHE A 102 3.98 10.09 20.08
N PRO A 103 4.99 9.23 19.84
CA PRO A 103 6.09 9.08 20.79
C PRO A 103 6.93 10.35 20.89
N ALA A 104 7.53 10.61 22.05
CA ALA A 104 8.34 11.79 22.32
C ALA A 104 9.51 12.00 21.32
N ARG A 105 9.98 10.93 20.67
CA ARG A 105 11.00 11.02 19.61
C ARG A 105 10.55 11.78 18.36
N LEU A 106 9.24 12.06 18.21
CA LEU A 106 8.76 12.89 17.11
C LEU A 106 9.32 14.31 17.18
N GLY A 107 9.55 14.84 18.38
CA GLY A 107 9.95 16.23 18.57
C GLY A 107 8.81 17.21 18.31
N ALA A 108 9.13 18.47 18.21
CA ALA A 108 8.16 19.53 17.94
C ALA A 108 7.82 19.56 16.44
N VAL A 109 6.54 19.46 16.15
CA VAL A 109 6.01 19.51 14.76
C VAL A 109 4.79 20.41 14.71
N MET A 110 4.55 21.03 13.55
CA MET A 110 3.39 21.86 13.26
C MET A 110 2.59 21.25 12.11
N PRO A 111 1.35 20.79 12.33
CA PRO A 111 0.51 20.27 11.26
C PRO A 111 0.07 21.39 10.30
N VAL A 112 0.15 21.12 9.00
CA VAL A 112 -0.16 22.09 7.94
C VAL A 112 -1.34 21.63 7.10
N ALA A 113 -1.43 20.35 6.82
CA ALA A 113 -2.52 19.75 6.07
C ALA A 113 -2.80 18.33 6.56
N ALA A 114 -4.02 17.88 6.39
CA ALA A 114 -4.40 16.52 6.73
C ALA A 114 -5.46 15.98 5.79
N GLY A 115 -5.38 14.69 5.49
CA GLY A 115 -6.37 13.96 4.71
C GLY A 115 -6.55 12.56 5.26
N ALA A 116 -7.77 12.01 5.16
CA ALA A 116 -8.03 10.67 5.65
C ALA A 116 -8.83 9.84 4.65
N PHE A 117 -8.62 8.54 4.71
CA PHE A 117 -9.30 7.58 3.85
C PHE A 117 -9.52 6.25 4.57
N PRO A 118 -10.60 5.52 4.20
CA PRO A 118 -10.83 4.19 4.73
C PRO A 118 -9.79 3.22 4.18
N LEU A 119 -9.40 2.24 5.00
CA LEU A 119 -8.52 1.18 4.54
C LEU A 119 -9.35 0.07 3.90
N THR A 120 -9.06 -0.22 2.66
CA THR A 120 -9.73 -1.27 1.89
C THR A 120 -8.70 -2.21 1.28
N ARG A 121 -9.06 -3.49 1.21
CA ARG A 121 -8.40 -4.45 0.33
C ARG A 121 -9.29 -4.69 -0.88
N ARG A 122 -8.67 -4.71 -2.05
CA ARG A 122 -9.34 -5.01 -3.32
C ARG A 122 -8.45 -5.92 -4.15
N HIS A 123 -9.08 -6.84 -4.87
CA HIS A 123 -8.40 -7.72 -5.80
C HIS A 123 -9.32 -7.99 -6.98
N ALA A 124 -8.90 -7.60 -8.18
CA ALA A 124 -9.66 -7.85 -9.39
C ALA A 124 -9.74 -9.35 -9.69
N LEU A 125 -10.88 -9.83 -10.12
CA LEU A 125 -11.10 -11.25 -10.45
C LEU A 125 -10.21 -11.70 -11.61
N GLN A 126 -9.83 -10.78 -12.47
CA GLN A 126 -8.85 -10.95 -13.54
C GLN A 126 -8.13 -9.64 -13.82
N TYR A 127 -6.87 -9.72 -14.25
CA TYR A 127 -6.06 -8.55 -14.56
C TYR A 127 -6.07 -8.21 -16.05
N VAL A 128 -6.52 -9.14 -16.91
CA VAL A 128 -6.46 -8.98 -18.36
C VAL A 128 -7.73 -9.46 -19.03
N GLN A 129 -8.02 -8.84 -20.18
CA GLN A 129 -8.96 -9.27 -21.19
C GLN A 129 -8.31 -9.08 -22.57
N PRO A 130 -8.91 -9.58 -23.69
CA PRO A 130 -8.40 -9.26 -25.00
C PRO A 130 -8.23 -7.75 -25.21
N GLY A 131 -7.00 -7.30 -25.47
CA GLY A 131 -6.68 -5.88 -25.67
C GLY A 131 -6.73 -5.01 -24.41
N LEU A 132 -6.78 -5.59 -23.20
CA LEU A 132 -6.82 -4.85 -21.95
C LEU A 132 -5.95 -5.49 -20.86
N ALA A 133 -5.21 -4.66 -20.11
CA ALA A 133 -4.49 -5.06 -18.91
C ALA A 133 -4.69 -4.04 -17.78
N LEU A 134 -4.82 -4.51 -16.52
CA LEU A 134 -4.88 -3.69 -15.32
C LEU A 134 -3.55 -3.79 -14.57
N VAL A 135 -3.07 -2.67 -14.03
CA VAL A 135 -1.85 -2.60 -13.20
C VAL A 135 -2.07 -1.77 -11.94
N GLY A 136 -1.32 -2.05 -10.89
CA GLY A 136 -1.38 -1.32 -9.62
C GLY A 136 -2.75 -1.37 -8.97
N ASP A 137 -3.18 -0.27 -8.38
CA ASP A 137 -4.44 -0.20 -7.63
C ASP A 137 -5.68 -0.45 -8.48
N ALA A 138 -5.60 -0.33 -9.80
CA ALA A 138 -6.69 -0.74 -10.69
C ALA A 138 -6.91 -2.26 -10.66
N ALA A 139 -5.85 -3.04 -10.46
CA ALA A 139 -5.90 -4.49 -10.34
C ALA A 139 -6.02 -4.96 -8.87
N HIS A 140 -5.31 -4.32 -7.96
CA HIS A 140 -5.26 -4.75 -6.55
C HIS A 140 -4.90 -3.60 -5.61
N THR A 141 -5.55 -3.52 -4.46
CA THR A 141 -5.21 -2.61 -3.37
C THR A 141 -4.90 -3.44 -2.12
N ILE A 142 -3.78 -3.18 -1.49
CA ILE A 142 -3.35 -3.88 -0.28
C ILE A 142 -3.48 -2.99 0.96
N HIS A 143 -3.38 -3.59 2.15
CA HIS A 143 -3.25 -2.83 3.38
C HIS A 143 -1.94 -2.03 3.37
N PRO A 144 -1.96 -0.71 3.55
CA PRO A 144 -0.75 0.13 3.40
C PRO A 144 0.21 0.04 4.61
N LEU A 145 0.14 -1.01 5.40
CA LEU A 145 0.87 -1.19 6.66
C LEU A 145 2.40 -1.04 6.51
N ALA A 146 2.93 -1.40 5.35
CA ALA A 146 4.36 -1.31 5.05
C ALA A 146 4.67 -0.39 3.86
N GLY A 147 3.72 0.41 3.40
CA GLY A 147 3.91 1.29 2.25
C GLY A 147 4.14 0.57 0.91
N GLN A 148 3.76 -0.71 0.80
CA GLN A 148 4.10 -1.57 -0.35
C GLN A 148 3.17 -1.42 -1.57
N GLY A 149 2.07 -0.64 -1.48
CA GLY A 149 1.09 -0.55 -2.57
C GLY A 149 1.71 -0.11 -3.89
N VAL A 150 2.44 0.99 -3.88
CA VAL A 150 3.12 1.54 -5.08
C VAL A 150 4.18 0.57 -5.60
N ASN A 151 4.95 -0.07 -4.72
CA ASN A 151 6.00 -1.02 -5.11
C ASN A 151 5.43 -2.24 -5.86
N LEU A 152 4.27 -2.74 -5.43
CA LEU A 152 3.57 -3.80 -6.16
C LEU A 152 3.10 -3.34 -7.54
N GLY A 153 2.62 -2.09 -7.64
CA GLY A 153 2.24 -1.48 -8.91
C GLY A 153 3.43 -1.39 -9.87
N TYR A 154 4.60 -0.98 -9.41
CA TYR A 154 5.82 -0.98 -10.24
C TYR A 154 6.21 -2.38 -10.71
N ARG A 155 6.14 -3.39 -9.85
CA ARG A 155 6.36 -4.78 -10.25
C ARG A 155 5.35 -5.28 -11.30
N ASP A 156 4.12 -4.78 -11.27
CA ASP A 156 3.13 -5.08 -12.31
C ASP A 156 3.57 -4.47 -13.64
N VAL A 157 4.03 -3.22 -13.63
CA VAL A 157 4.52 -2.53 -14.83
C VAL A 157 5.71 -3.27 -15.42
N ASP A 158 6.72 -3.62 -14.60
CA ASP A 158 7.90 -4.34 -15.04
C ASP A 158 7.52 -5.69 -15.66
N ALA A 159 6.65 -6.47 -14.99
CA ALA A 159 6.21 -7.75 -15.50
C ALA A 159 5.41 -7.63 -16.82
N LEU A 160 4.59 -6.59 -16.94
CA LEU A 160 3.84 -6.33 -18.19
C LEU A 160 4.79 -5.96 -19.31
N ILE A 161 5.75 -5.08 -19.07
CA ILE A 161 6.78 -4.68 -20.05
C ILE A 161 7.58 -5.91 -20.53
N ASP A 162 8.06 -6.75 -19.61
CA ASP A 162 8.78 -7.97 -19.91
C ASP A 162 7.99 -8.88 -20.86
N VAL A 163 6.71 -9.10 -20.55
CA VAL A 163 5.83 -9.96 -21.34
C VAL A 163 5.58 -9.38 -22.73
N LEU A 164 5.31 -8.08 -22.82
CA LEU A 164 5.05 -7.42 -24.11
C LEU A 164 6.31 -7.36 -24.99
N ALA A 165 7.47 -7.03 -24.39
CA ALA A 165 8.74 -6.99 -25.10
C ALA A 165 9.14 -8.38 -25.62
N SER A 166 9.00 -9.42 -24.80
CA SER A 166 9.24 -10.80 -25.20
C SER A 166 8.31 -11.22 -26.33
N ALA A 167 7.02 -10.99 -26.21
CA ALA A 167 6.06 -11.33 -27.28
C ALA A 167 6.42 -10.63 -28.61
N ARG A 168 6.80 -9.36 -28.53
CA ARG A 168 7.22 -8.59 -29.72
C ARG A 168 8.47 -9.19 -30.36
N SER A 169 9.47 -9.60 -29.56
CA SER A 169 10.72 -10.19 -30.08
C SER A 169 10.51 -11.53 -30.79
N TYR A 170 9.49 -12.29 -30.36
CA TYR A 170 9.10 -13.55 -30.99
C TYR A 170 8.05 -13.40 -32.10
N GLY A 171 7.68 -12.17 -32.48
CA GLY A 171 6.70 -11.92 -33.54
C GLY A 171 5.26 -12.29 -33.14
N GLU A 172 5.00 -12.45 -31.83
CA GLU A 172 3.67 -12.76 -31.34
C GLU A 172 2.73 -11.52 -31.39
N SER A 173 1.43 -11.74 -31.43
CA SER A 173 0.45 -10.67 -31.24
C SER A 173 0.45 -10.23 -29.77
N TRP A 174 1.27 -9.26 -29.44
CA TRP A 174 1.55 -8.82 -28.07
C TRP A 174 0.34 -8.32 -27.27
N ALA A 175 -0.74 -7.88 -27.94
CA ALA A 175 -2.00 -7.50 -27.30
C ALA A 175 -3.02 -8.66 -27.19
N SER A 176 -2.65 -9.87 -27.63
CA SER A 176 -3.51 -11.04 -27.55
C SER A 176 -3.75 -11.47 -26.10
N HIS A 177 -4.92 -12.04 -25.82
CA HIS A 177 -5.25 -12.54 -24.49
C HIS A 177 -4.23 -13.58 -23.98
N SER A 178 -3.73 -14.46 -24.83
CA SER A 178 -2.75 -15.49 -24.46
C SER A 178 -1.42 -14.88 -23.97
N VAL A 179 -0.97 -13.83 -24.60
CA VAL A 179 0.24 -13.08 -24.17
C VAL A 179 -0.03 -12.36 -22.86
N LEU A 180 -1.11 -11.58 -22.79
CA LEU A 180 -1.44 -10.82 -21.58
C LEU A 180 -1.70 -11.74 -20.37
N LYS A 181 -2.20 -12.95 -20.58
CA LYS A 181 -2.40 -13.94 -19.53
C LYS A 181 -1.10 -14.39 -18.86
N ARG A 182 0.06 -14.33 -19.54
CA ARG A 182 1.39 -14.59 -18.92
C ARG A 182 1.67 -13.56 -17.82
N TYR A 183 1.38 -12.29 -18.08
CA TYR A 183 1.46 -11.22 -17.08
C TYR A 183 0.52 -11.51 -15.90
N GLN A 184 -0.76 -11.78 -16.15
CA GLN A 184 -1.73 -12.09 -15.09
C GLN A 184 -1.25 -13.26 -14.21
N THR A 185 -0.82 -14.37 -14.81
CA THR A 185 -0.36 -15.56 -14.07
C THR A 185 0.83 -15.24 -13.17
N ARG A 186 1.79 -14.46 -13.69
CA ARG A 186 2.98 -14.05 -12.93
C ARG A 186 2.62 -13.15 -11.76
N ARG A 187 1.71 -12.18 -11.94
CA ARG A 187 1.46 -11.14 -10.94
C ARG A 187 0.34 -11.46 -9.97
N MET A 188 -0.71 -12.11 -10.42
CA MET A 188 -1.90 -12.36 -9.59
C MET A 188 -1.58 -13.24 -8.39
N ALA A 189 -0.77 -14.29 -8.59
CA ALA A 189 -0.32 -15.17 -7.50
C ALA A 189 0.59 -14.44 -6.51
N ASP A 190 1.56 -13.65 -7.00
CA ASP A 190 2.48 -12.87 -6.17
C ASP A 190 1.75 -11.79 -5.35
N ASN A 191 0.85 -11.05 -5.99
CA ASN A 191 0.05 -10.03 -5.34
C ASN A 191 -0.91 -10.63 -4.28
N PHE A 192 -1.52 -11.78 -4.58
CA PHE A 192 -2.36 -12.49 -3.62
C PHE A 192 -1.56 -12.97 -2.39
N MET A 193 -0.36 -13.51 -2.61
CA MET A 193 0.53 -13.95 -1.54
C MET A 193 0.97 -12.76 -0.67
N MET A 194 1.35 -11.63 -1.27
CA MET A 194 1.71 -10.42 -0.54
C MET A 194 0.53 -9.87 0.27
N GLN A 195 -0.66 -9.81 -0.33
CA GLN A 195 -1.88 -9.37 0.36
C GLN A 195 -2.17 -10.26 1.58
N SER A 196 -2.11 -11.58 1.40
CA SER A 196 -2.37 -12.54 2.49
C SER A 196 -1.32 -12.44 3.61
N GLY A 197 -0.06 -12.21 3.25
CA GLY A 197 1.01 -11.93 4.20
C GLY A 197 0.76 -10.66 5.02
N MET A 198 0.31 -9.58 4.39
CA MET A 198 -0.04 -8.34 5.06
C MET A 198 -1.26 -8.50 5.98
N ASP A 199 -2.27 -9.26 5.56
CA ASP A 199 -3.45 -9.55 6.39
C ASP A 199 -3.07 -10.36 7.63
N LEU A 200 -2.22 -11.37 7.47
CA LEU A 200 -1.72 -12.16 8.60
C LEU A 200 -0.91 -11.30 9.58
N PHE A 201 -0.07 -10.43 9.04
CA PHE A 201 0.70 -9.48 9.84
C PHE A 201 -0.23 -8.52 10.59
N TYR A 202 -1.21 -7.94 9.89
CA TYR A 202 -2.22 -7.08 10.50
C TYR A 202 -2.97 -7.79 11.63
N ALA A 203 -3.49 -9.00 11.39
CA ALA A 203 -4.19 -9.79 12.40
C ALA A 203 -3.31 -10.09 13.62
N GLY A 204 -2.03 -10.42 13.41
CA GLY A 204 -1.07 -10.69 14.47
C GLY A 204 -0.72 -9.47 15.32
N PHE A 205 -0.66 -8.28 14.71
CA PHE A 205 -0.28 -7.04 15.40
C PHE A 205 -1.48 -6.26 15.98
N SER A 206 -2.68 -6.49 15.48
CA SER A 206 -3.92 -5.87 15.99
C SER A 206 -4.55 -6.63 17.16
N ASN A 207 -3.94 -7.74 17.60
CA ASN A 207 -4.48 -8.59 18.66
C ASN A 207 -3.80 -8.32 20.00
N GLU A 208 -4.60 -8.10 21.04
CA GLU A 208 -4.12 -7.83 22.41
C GLU A 208 -4.14 -9.05 23.34
N LEU A 209 -4.56 -10.22 22.84
CA LEU A 209 -4.58 -11.42 23.67
C LEU A 209 -3.16 -11.74 24.18
N PRO A 210 -2.96 -11.88 25.52
CA PRO A 210 -1.63 -12.04 26.09
C PRO A 210 -0.79 -13.17 25.49
N PRO A 211 -1.33 -14.38 25.19
CA PRO A 211 -0.53 -15.45 24.58
C PRO A 211 -0.08 -15.10 23.16
N LEU A 212 -0.90 -14.42 22.36
CA LEU A 212 -0.54 -14.02 20.99
C LEU A 212 0.50 -12.90 21.00
N ARG A 213 0.45 -12.01 21.98
CA ARG A 213 1.47 -10.95 22.18
C ARG A 213 2.83 -11.56 22.50
N ILE A 214 2.87 -12.59 23.36
CA ILE A 214 4.10 -13.29 23.70
C ILE A 214 4.66 -14.00 22.45
N LEU A 215 3.83 -14.77 21.73
CA LEU A 215 4.23 -15.46 20.49
C LEU A 215 4.76 -14.48 19.44
N ARG A 216 4.10 -13.35 19.25
CA ARG A 216 4.54 -12.29 18.35
C ARG A 216 5.92 -11.77 18.73
N ASN A 217 6.14 -11.45 20.01
CA ASN A 217 7.41 -10.92 20.49
C ASN A 217 8.55 -11.96 20.34
N MET A 218 8.27 -13.22 20.64
CA MET A 218 9.22 -14.32 20.41
C MET A 218 9.53 -14.48 18.91
N GLY A 219 8.51 -14.43 18.04
CA GLY A 219 8.67 -14.48 16.59
C GLY A 219 9.54 -13.34 16.05
N LEU A 220 9.33 -12.11 16.53
CA LEU A 220 10.15 -10.97 16.18
C LEU A 220 11.62 -11.11 16.65
N MET A 221 11.83 -11.61 17.87
CA MET A 221 13.18 -11.90 18.37
C MET A 221 13.88 -12.98 17.54
N ALA A 222 13.16 -14.04 17.17
CA ALA A 222 13.70 -15.09 16.28
C ALA A 222 14.01 -14.52 14.88
N ALA A 223 13.12 -13.71 14.31
CA ALA A 223 13.32 -13.05 13.02
C ALA A 223 14.53 -12.11 13.02
N GLN A 224 14.79 -11.39 14.12
CA GLN A 224 16.00 -10.57 14.25
C GLN A 224 17.29 -11.38 14.16
N ARG A 225 17.26 -12.64 14.63
CA ARG A 225 18.42 -13.57 14.62
C ARG A 225 18.51 -14.41 13.35
N ALA A 226 17.52 -14.36 12.46
CA ALA A 226 17.39 -15.22 11.28
C ALA A 226 18.39 -14.93 10.14
N GLY A 227 19.34 -14.01 10.32
CA GLY A 227 20.50 -13.78 9.42
C GLY A 227 20.14 -13.73 7.93
N VAL A 228 20.43 -14.78 7.19
CA VAL A 228 20.22 -14.88 5.73
C VAL A 228 18.73 -14.80 5.36
N LEU A 229 17.85 -15.50 6.11
CA LEU A 229 16.40 -15.48 5.85
C LEU A 229 15.82 -14.07 6.00
N LYS A 230 16.25 -13.32 7.03
CA LYS A 230 15.87 -11.91 7.21
C LYS A 230 16.29 -11.07 6.00
N ARG A 231 17.51 -11.29 5.49
CA ARG A 231 18.03 -10.54 4.34
C ARG A 231 17.26 -10.86 3.06
N GLN A 232 16.91 -12.12 2.83
CA GLN A 232 16.07 -12.52 1.70
C GLN A 232 14.65 -11.96 1.79
N ALA A 233 14.03 -12.02 2.97
CA ALA A 233 12.71 -11.43 3.21
C ALA A 233 12.71 -9.92 3.00
N LEU A 234 13.77 -9.21 3.45
CA LEU A 234 13.94 -7.78 3.20
C LEU A 234 14.11 -7.46 1.72
N LYS A 235 14.95 -8.22 1.00
CA LYS A 235 15.12 -8.06 -0.45
C LYS A 235 13.78 -8.23 -1.17
N TYR A 236 13.05 -9.29 -0.86
CA TYR A 236 11.72 -9.51 -1.43
C TYR A 236 10.75 -8.37 -1.11
N ALA A 237 10.73 -7.89 0.12
CA ALA A 237 9.89 -6.75 0.52
C ALA A 237 10.28 -5.45 -0.21
N LEU A 238 11.58 -5.23 -0.45
CA LEU A 238 12.11 -4.06 -1.16
C LEU A 238 12.00 -4.18 -2.69
N GLY A 239 11.66 -5.36 -3.21
CA GLY A 239 11.61 -5.58 -4.66
C GLY A 239 12.97 -5.84 -5.31
N LEU A 240 13.98 -6.27 -4.51
CA LEU A 240 15.36 -6.53 -4.93
C LEU A 240 15.63 -8.03 -5.11
#